data_13b6cf6ab15a221f73d8f8ccbc5d3b50
#
_entry.id   13b6cf6ab15a221f73d8f8ccbc5d3b50
#
_cell.length_a   1.000
_cell.length_b   1.000
_cell.length_c   1.000
_cell.angle_alpha   90.00
_cell.angle_beta   90.00
_cell.angle_gamma   90.00
#
_symmetry.space_group_name_H-M   'P 1'
#
loop_
_entity.id
_entity.type
_entity.pdbx_description
1 polymer ?
#
loop_
_entity_poly.entity_id
_entity_poly.type
_entity_poly.pdbx_seq_one_letter_code
_entity_poly.pdbx_strand_id
1 'polypeptide(L)'
;MLEIFVIAYCLYFAFHIYTSFMQVGYVKNAKNLEPIILDSSKYKEAANYSIEKEKISIVSSFYEFVIFLMWIGFGLSALDSVVTTTNPWLKAVIFIDLFIIINWILTLPFDIYSTFKLDKKYGFSNMTASLFIKDTLKTGLLFMIFGSLVIAGISLIIENLPAWWIWGFAFIFAVIIIINMVYPLVRDKMFDKFEPLKDKELESKIEKLLDEVGFKSSGVFSVDASKRDNRLNAYFGGLGSTKRVVLFDTLVEKLSHNELLAVLGHELGHFKNGDIIKNIGIMGVVMFVFFAIFGNLPESLFLGLSLNQEPATIIAVFMIFSPILSFFLMPLIS
;
A
#
# COMPACT_ATOMS: atom_id res chain seq x y z
N MET A 1 6.67 -29.02 7.34
CA MET A 1 5.74 -27.86 7.41
C MET A 1 6.24 -26.67 6.59
N LEU A 2 7.53 -26.28 6.68
CA LEU A 2 8.12 -25.21 5.85
C LEU A 2 7.84 -25.44 4.35
N GLU A 3 7.99 -26.66 3.86
CA GLU A 3 7.74 -27.02 2.45
C GLU A 3 6.34 -26.63 1.97
N ILE A 4 5.30 -26.78 2.82
CA ILE A 4 3.91 -26.40 2.49
C ILE A 4 3.82 -24.89 2.28
N PHE A 5 4.45 -24.09 3.14
CA PHE A 5 4.47 -22.64 3.01
C PHE A 5 5.26 -22.17 1.78
N VAL A 6 6.39 -22.83 1.50
CA VAL A 6 7.18 -22.55 0.29
C VAL A 6 6.37 -22.90 -0.97
N ILE A 7 5.69 -24.05 -0.98
CA ILE A 7 4.81 -24.44 -2.10
C ILE A 7 3.68 -23.43 -2.27
N ALA A 8 3.04 -23.00 -1.16
CA ALA A 8 1.99 -21.98 -1.23
C ALA A 8 2.50 -20.66 -1.82
N TYR A 9 3.71 -20.23 -1.44
CA TYR A 9 4.33 -19.05 -2.01
C TYR A 9 4.68 -19.22 -3.50
N CYS A 10 5.21 -20.38 -3.88
CA CYS A 10 5.47 -20.71 -5.30
C CYS A 10 4.19 -20.69 -6.13
N LEU A 11 3.09 -21.24 -5.62
CA LEU A 11 1.79 -21.20 -6.28
C LEU A 11 1.27 -19.77 -6.40
N TYR A 12 1.34 -18.97 -5.33
CA TYR A 12 1.05 -17.53 -5.37
C TYR A 12 1.85 -16.84 -6.46
N PHE A 13 3.18 -17.01 -6.46
CA PHE A 13 4.08 -16.41 -7.43
C PHE A 13 3.73 -16.82 -8.87
N ALA A 14 3.53 -18.11 -9.12
CA ALA A 14 3.15 -18.62 -10.44
C ALA A 14 1.83 -18.00 -10.93
N PHE A 15 0.85 -17.89 -10.04
CA PHE A 15 -0.45 -17.29 -10.36
C PHE A 15 -0.34 -15.78 -10.62
N HIS A 16 0.44 -15.08 -9.81
CA HIS A 16 0.72 -13.66 -9.99
C HIS A 16 1.38 -13.38 -11.34
N ILE A 17 2.42 -14.14 -11.69
CA ILE A 17 3.09 -14.03 -12.98
C ILE A 17 2.16 -14.38 -14.15
N TYR A 18 1.34 -15.42 -14.01
CA TYR A 18 0.34 -15.77 -15.02
C TYR A 18 -0.64 -14.63 -15.28
N THR A 19 -1.21 -14.03 -14.23
CA THR A 19 -2.14 -12.89 -14.36
C THR A 19 -1.47 -11.68 -15.02
N SER A 20 -0.22 -11.39 -14.69
CA SER A 20 0.57 -10.31 -15.30
C SER A 20 0.80 -10.56 -16.80
N PHE A 21 1.13 -11.79 -17.23
CA PHE A 21 1.24 -12.11 -18.65
C PHE A 21 -0.09 -12.01 -19.38
N MET A 22 -1.19 -12.45 -18.76
CA MET A 22 -2.54 -12.31 -19.32
C MET A 22 -2.91 -10.84 -19.48
N GLN A 23 -2.58 -9.98 -18.51
CA GLN A 23 -2.81 -8.54 -18.58
C GLN A 23 -2.04 -7.90 -19.74
N VAL A 24 -0.76 -8.23 -19.90
CA VAL A 24 0.03 -7.75 -21.06
C VAL A 24 -0.59 -8.19 -22.38
N GLY A 25 -1.03 -9.44 -22.48
CA GLY A 25 -1.69 -9.98 -23.66
C GLY A 25 -3.00 -9.25 -23.99
N TYR A 26 -3.84 -9.06 -22.96
CA TYR A 26 -5.10 -8.36 -23.07
C TYR A 26 -4.91 -6.91 -23.55
N VAL A 27 -4.03 -6.14 -22.92
CA VAL A 27 -3.78 -4.74 -23.29
C VAL A 27 -3.16 -4.61 -24.69
N LYS A 28 -2.28 -5.56 -25.09
CA LYS A 28 -1.76 -5.59 -26.47
C LYS A 28 -2.86 -5.78 -27.52
N ASN A 29 -3.83 -6.64 -27.25
CA ASN A 29 -4.96 -6.86 -28.15
C ASN A 29 -5.89 -5.66 -28.13
N ALA A 30 -6.25 -5.14 -26.95
CA ALA A 30 -7.09 -3.97 -26.78
C ALA A 30 -6.53 -2.73 -27.49
N LYS A 31 -5.21 -2.52 -27.46
CA LYS A 31 -4.52 -1.40 -28.12
C LYS A 31 -4.84 -1.28 -29.62
N ASN A 32 -5.22 -2.38 -30.29
CA ASN A 32 -5.53 -2.40 -31.70
C ASN A 32 -7.03 -2.17 -32.00
N LEU A 33 -7.86 -2.05 -30.96
CA LEU A 33 -9.27 -1.73 -31.09
C LEU A 33 -9.48 -0.22 -31.28
N GLU A 34 -10.61 0.15 -31.85
CA GLU A 34 -10.98 1.54 -32.00
C GLU A 34 -11.34 2.14 -30.63
N PRO A 35 -10.72 3.28 -30.24
CA PRO A 35 -11.02 3.91 -28.96
C PRO A 35 -12.41 4.57 -28.98
N ILE A 36 -13.14 4.47 -27.86
CA ILE A 36 -14.47 5.03 -27.71
C ILE A 36 -14.44 6.46 -27.12
N ILE A 37 -13.54 6.72 -26.18
CA ILE A 37 -13.50 7.97 -25.38
C ILE A 37 -12.26 8.80 -25.69
N LEU A 38 -11.09 8.17 -25.79
CA LEU A 38 -9.82 8.84 -26.02
C LEU A 38 -9.53 8.97 -27.52
N ASP A 39 -8.75 9.97 -27.90
CA ASP A 39 -8.17 9.98 -29.25
C ASP A 39 -7.19 8.79 -29.42
N SER A 40 -7.02 8.34 -30.66
CA SER A 40 -6.21 7.15 -30.98
C SER A 40 -4.76 7.24 -30.51
N SER A 41 -4.19 8.44 -30.43
CA SER A 41 -2.79 8.64 -29.98
C SER A 41 -2.71 8.41 -28.48
N LYS A 42 -3.54 9.08 -27.69
CA LYS A 42 -3.59 8.94 -26.23
C LYS A 42 -3.98 7.53 -25.79
N TYR A 43 -4.91 6.89 -26.51
CA TYR A 43 -5.29 5.50 -26.24
C TYR A 43 -4.09 4.54 -26.38
N LYS A 44 -3.34 4.69 -27.48
CA LYS A 44 -2.14 3.88 -27.72
C LYS A 44 -1.02 4.18 -26.71
N GLU A 45 -0.89 5.44 -26.29
CA GLU A 45 0.07 5.86 -25.27
C GLU A 45 -0.27 5.24 -23.90
N ALA A 46 -1.53 5.29 -23.49
CA ALA A 46 -2.02 4.66 -22.27
C ALA A 46 -1.79 3.13 -22.27
N ALA A 47 -2.08 2.47 -23.39
CA ALA A 47 -1.81 1.06 -23.57
C ALA A 47 -0.32 0.73 -23.48
N ASN A 48 0.56 1.54 -24.09
CA ASN A 48 2.00 1.37 -24.02
C ASN A 48 2.51 1.53 -22.58
N TYR A 49 2.04 2.55 -21.87
CA TYR A 49 2.37 2.74 -20.45
C TYR A 49 1.99 1.51 -19.61
N SER A 50 0.75 1.03 -19.78
CA SER A 50 0.27 -0.15 -19.05
C SER A 50 1.12 -1.39 -19.35
N ILE A 51 1.47 -1.64 -20.62
CA ILE A 51 2.33 -2.76 -21.01
C ILE A 51 3.74 -2.63 -20.42
N GLU A 52 4.35 -1.44 -20.47
CA GLU A 52 5.69 -1.21 -19.91
C GLU A 52 5.70 -1.35 -18.41
N LYS A 53 4.69 -0.80 -17.72
CA LYS A 53 4.51 -0.93 -16.27
C LYS A 53 4.40 -2.40 -15.86
N GLU A 54 3.57 -3.17 -16.57
CA GLU A 54 3.37 -4.59 -16.27
C GLU A 54 4.64 -5.43 -16.53
N LYS A 55 5.40 -5.11 -17.57
CA LYS A 55 6.70 -5.76 -17.80
C LYS A 55 7.70 -5.52 -16.68
N ILE A 56 7.76 -4.30 -16.14
CA ILE A 56 8.62 -3.99 -14.99
C ILE A 56 8.12 -4.75 -13.76
N SER A 57 6.81 -4.80 -13.53
CA SER A 57 6.21 -5.59 -12.46
C SER A 57 6.58 -7.07 -12.55
N ILE A 58 6.56 -7.68 -13.74
CA ILE A 58 7.00 -9.06 -13.95
C ILE A 58 8.47 -9.24 -13.54
N VAL A 59 9.36 -8.33 -13.96
CA VAL A 59 10.80 -8.40 -13.60
C VAL A 59 10.99 -8.21 -12.10
N SER A 60 10.30 -7.25 -11.49
CA SER A 60 10.32 -7.01 -10.04
C SER A 60 9.84 -8.26 -9.28
N SER A 61 8.76 -8.89 -9.72
CA SER A 61 8.22 -10.09 -9.08
C SER A 61 9.19 -11.28 -9.12
N PHE A 62 9.91 -11.48 -10.22
CA PHE A 62 10.98 -12.49 -10.28
C PHE A 62 12.12 -12.15 -9.31
N TYR A 63 12.50 -10.89 -9.21
CA TYR A 63 13.52 -10.44 -8.29
C TYR A 63 13.08 -10.61 -6.83
N GLU A 64 11.85 -10.25 -6.51
CA GLU A 64 11.25 -10.43 -5.18
C GLU A 64 11.14 -11.91 -4.79
N PHE A 65 10.87 -12.78 -5.77
CA PHE A 65 10.91 -14.23 -5.55
C PHE A 65 12.33 -14.72 -5.17
N VAL A 66 13.37 -14.19 -5.81
CA VAL A 66 14.76 -14.49 -5.44
C VAL A 66 15.07 -13.98 -4.03
N ILE A 67 14.60 -12.77 -3.67
CA ILE A 67 14.72 -12.23 -2.30
C ILE A 67 14.00 -13.14 -1.30
N PHE A 68 12.79 -13.61 -1.62
CA PHE A 68 12.08 -14.57 -0.79
C PHE A 68 12.92 -15.84 -0.54
N LEU A 69 13.47 -16.44 -1.60
CA LEU A 69 14.34 -17.62 -1.48
C LEU A 69 15.60 -17.33 -0.65
N MET A 70 16.19 -16.16 -0.81
CA MET A 70 17.32 -15.70 0.01
C MET A 70 16.96 -15.66 1.51
N TRP A 71 15.81 -15.05 1.83
CA TRP A 71 15.36 -14.94 3.22
C TRP A 71 15.09 -16.29 3.87
N ILE A 72 14.35 -17.18 3.20
CA ILE A 72 14.04 -18.49 3.75
C ILE A 72 15.24 -19.46 3.74
N GLY A 73 16.18 -19.28 2.81
CA GLY A 73 17.34 -20.17 2.68
C GLY A 73 18.42 -19.91 3.73
N PHE A 74 18.73 -18.64 3.98
CA PHE A 74 19.79 -18.26 4.94
C PHE A 74 19.63 -16.87 5.54
N GLY A 75 18.89 -15.96 4.91
CA GLY A 75 18.84 -14.56 5.29
C GLY A 75 18.27 -14.34 6.69
N LEU A 76 17.18 -15.03 7.05
CA LEU A 76 16.60 -14.93 8.39
C LEU A 76 17.55 -15.45 9.46
N SER A 77 18.18 -16.62 9.27
CA SER A 77 19.12 -17.18 10.24
C SER A 77 20.40 -16.36 10.38
N ALA A 78 20.89 -15.79 9.27
CA ALA A 78 22.02 -14.86 9.30
C ALA A 78 21.66 -13.59 10.08
N LEU A 79 20.47 -13.02 9.85
CA LEU A 79 20.02 -11.83 10.58
C LEU A 79 19.84 -12.14 12.08
N ASP A 80 19.29 -13.31 12.42
CA ASP A 80 19.13 -13.76 13.80
C ASP A 80 20.48 -13.89 14.53
N SER A 81 21.50 -14.39 13.84
CA SER A 81 22.86 -14.52 14.41
C SER A 81 23.53 -13.17 14.71
N VAL A 82 23.14 -12.10 14.04
CA VAL A 82 23.65 -10.74 14.23
C VAL A 82 22.94 -10.02 15.37
N VAL A 83 21.64 -10.26 15.54
CA VAL A 83 20.82 -9.59 16.56
C VAL A 83 20.82 -10.37 17.86
N THR A 84 21.84 -10.15 18.70
CA THR A 84 22.14 -10.97 19.89
C THR A 84 21.56 -10.45 21.22
N THR A 85 20.66 -9.46 21.18
CA THR A 85 20.04 -8.93 22.42
C THR A 85 19.15 -9.98 23.12
N THR A 86 19.21 -10.01 24.43
CA THR A 86 18.44 -10.95 25.28
C THR A 86 17.01 -10.49 25.58
N ASN A 87 16.71 -9.22 25.29
CA ASN A 87 15.37 -8.68 25.51
C ASN A 87 14.47 -8.98 24.28
N PRO A 88 13.39 -9.79 24.41
CA PRO A 88 12.63 -10.27 23.25
C PRO A 88 11.98 -9.16 22.42
N TRP A 89 11.35 -8.16 23.07
CA TRP A 89 10.71 -7.08 22.32
C TRP A 89 11.73 -6.18 21.62
N LEU A 90 12.90 -5.94 22.24
CA LEU A 90 13.96 -5.15 21.62
C LEU A 90 14.61 -5.93 20.48
N LYS A 91 14.78 -7.25 20.63
CA LYS A 91 15.21 -8.14 19.54
C LYS A 91 14.26 -8.04 18.35
N ALA A 92 12.96 -8.13 18.61
CA ALA A 92 11.95 -8.03 17.56
C ALA A 92 12.02 -6.69 16.81
N VAL A 93 12.14 -5.57 17.52
CA VAL A 93 12.27 -4.24 16.91
C VAL A 93 13.51 -4.19 16.01
N ILE A 94 14.69 -4.50 16.53
CA ILE A 94 15.94 -4.41 15.77
C ILE A 94 15.92 -5.37 14.58
N PHE A 95 15.48 -6.61 14.79
CA PHE A 95 15.42 -7.63 13.75
C PHE A 95 14.50 -7.21 12.60
N ILE A 96 13.28 -6.78 12.92
CA ILE A 96 12.29 -6.41 11.90
C ILE A 96 12.65 -5.10 11.22
N ASP A 97 13.17 -4.12 11.94
CA ASP A 97 13.64 -2.87 11.35
C ASP A 97 14.78 -3.12 10.35
N LEU A 98 15.75 -3.97 10.69
CA LEU A 98 16.81 -4.37 9.75
C LEU A 98 16.27 -5.16 8.57
N PHE A 99 15.34 -6.10 8.81
CA PHE A 99 14.65 -6.84 7.75
C PHE A 99 13.96 -5.90 6.75
N ILE A 100 13.24 -4.90 7.24
CA ILE A 100 12.54 -3.92 6.41
C ILE A 100 13.53 -3.04 5.65
N ILE A 101 14.58 -2.53 6.31
CA ILE A 101 15.60 -1.69 5.67
C ILE A 101 16.31 -2.46 4.55
N ILE A 102 16.69 -3.71 4.80
CA ILE A 102 17.34 -4.55 3.77
C ILE A 102 16.40 -4.75 2.58
N ASN A 103 15.14 -5.15 2.81
CA ASN A 103 14.16 -5.30 1.72
C ASN A 103 13.96 -4.00 0.95
N TRP A 104 13.81 -2.86 1.64
CA TRP A 104 13.67 -1.57 1.01
C TRP A 104 14.88 -1.20 0.13
N ILE A 105 16.12 -1.43 0.60
CA ILE A 105 17.33 -1.20 -0.18
C ILE A 105 17.35 -2.09 -1.43
N LEU A 106 16.95 -3.35 -1.30
CA LEU A 106 16.92 -4.31 -2.41
C LEU A 106 15.87 -3.92 -3.47
N THR A 107 14.72 -3.38 -3.08
CA THR A 107 13.65 -2.99 -4.02
C THR A 107 13.78 -1.56 -4.56
N LEU A 108 14.57 -0.71 -3.91
CA LEU A 108 14.77 0.71 -4.27
C LEU A 108 15.13 0.95 -5.77
N PRO A 109 15.94 0.11 -6.45
CA PRO A 109 16.23 0.30 -7.87
C PRO A 109 14.98 0.28 -8.76
N PHE A 110 13.97 -0.51 -8.42
CA PHE A 110 12.70 -0.57 -9.16
C PHE A 110 11.87 0.70 -8.94
N ASP A 111 11.84 1.25 -7.72
CA ASP A 111 11.16 2.51 -7.41
C ASP A 111 11.79 3.68 -8.16
N ILE A 112 13.13 3.74 -8.17
CA ILE A 112 13.88 4.75 -8.92
C ILE A 112 13.59 4.63 -10.42
N TYR A 113 13.63 3.42 -10.98
CA TYR A 113 13.33 3.19 -12.39
C TYR A 113 11.89 3.60 -12.75
N SER A 114 10.92 3.18 -11.96
CA SER A 114 9.51 3.51 -12.16
C SER A 114 9.27 5.02 -12.12
N THR A 115 9.82 5.71 -11.12
CA THR A 115 9.63 7.15 -10.92
C THR A 115 10.34 8.00 -11.97
N PHE A 116 11.65 7.71 -12.24
CA PHE A 116 12.50 8.57 -13.04
C PHE A 116 12.65 8.16 -14.51
N LYS A 117 12.25 6.94 -14.85
CA LYS A 117 12.29 6.46 -16.24
C LYS A 117 10.89 6.23 -16.80
N LEU A 118 10.10 5.33 -16.19
CA LEU A 118 8.79 4.98 -16.70
C LEU A 118 7.80 6.14 -16.59
N ASP A 119 7.50 6.59 -15.39
CA ASP A 119 6.49 7.63 -15.15
C ASP A 119 6.90 8.97 -15.77
N LYS A 120 8.19 9.29 -15.76
CA LYS A 120 8.71 10.50 -16.41
C LYS A 120 8.58 10.44 -17.94
N LYS A 121 8.80 9.27 -18.56
CA LYS A 121 8.64 9.06 -20.01
C LYS A 121 7.21 9.38 -20.48
N TYR A 122 6.22 9.03 -19.66
CA TYR A 122 4.80 9.24 -19.93
C TYR A 122 4.22 10.53 -19.33
N GLY A 123 5.09 11.43 -18.81
CA GLY A 123 4.66 12.72 -18.27
C GLY A 123 3.91 12.66 -16.94
N PHE A 124 3.92 11.52 -16.24
CA PHE A 124 3.26 11.37 -14.94
C PHE A 124 4.14 11.87 -13.80
N SER A 125 5.46 11.73 -13.85
CA SER A 125 6.35 12.12 -12.77
C SER A 125 7.04 13.46 -13.02
N ASN A 126 6.85 14.41 -12.09
CA ASN A 126 7.62 15.63 -11.94
C ASN A 126 8.66 15.53 -10.83
N MET A 127 8.84 14.32 -10.27
CA MET A 127 9.74 14.08 -9.16
C MET A 127 11.17 14.47 -9.50
N THR A 128 11.79 15.29 -8.64
CA THR A 128 13.23 15.58 -8.68
C THR A 128 13.99 14.66 -7.73
N ALA A 129 15.26 14.39 -7.99
CA ALA A 129 16.09 13.56 -7.12
C ALA A 129 16.13 14.09 -5.67
N SER A 130 16.23 15.41 -5.50
CA SER A 130 16.22 16.05 -4.17
C SER A 130 14.89 15.83 -3.44
N LEU A 131 13.74 15.96 -4.14
CA LEU A 131 12.42 15.74 -3.54
C LEU A 131 12.22 14.27 -3.20
N PHE A 132 12.63 13.36 -4.10
CA PHE A 132 12.58 11.92 -3.87
C PHE A 132 13.36 11.52 -2.60
N ILE A 133 14.61 11.97 -2.46
CA ILE A 133 15.43 11.69 -1.28
C ILE A 133 14.78 12.26 -0.01
N LYS A 134 14.31 13.51 -0.05
CA LYS A 134 13.65 14.14 1.11
C LYS A 134 12.39 13.39 1.54
N ASP A 135 11.54 13.02 0.58
CA ASP A 135 10.29 12.31 0.86
C ASP A 135 10.58 10.90 1.36
N THR A 136 11.55 10.20 0.77
CA THR A 136 11.99 8.88 1.21
C THR A 136 12.54 8.91 2.63
N LEU A 137 13.41 9.89 2.97
CA LEU A 137 13.94 10.03 4.32
C LEU A 137 12.86 10.36 5.35
N LYS A 138 11.92 11.26 5.01
CA LYS A 138 10.79 11.60 5.89
C LYS A 138 9.88 10.39 6.13
N THR A 139 9.50 9.69 5.06
CA THR A 139 8.66 8.50 5.15
C THR A 139 9.37 7.40 5.93
N GLY A 140 10.66 7.16 5.63
CA GLY A 140 11.48 6.18 6.35
C GLY A 140 11.58 6.49 7.84
N LEU A 141 11.83 7.75 8.22
CA LEU A 141 11.91 8.16 9.63
C LEU A 141 10.56 7.97 10.35
N LEU A 142 9.46 8.37 9.72
CA LEU A 142 8.12 8.14 10.29
C LEU A 142 7.84 6.65 10.46
N PHE A 143 8.17 5.87 9.43
CA PHE A 143 7.96 4.43 9.46
C PHE A 143 8.80 3.78 10.58
N MET A 144 10.07 4.15 10.72
CA MET A 144 10.94 3.65 11.79
C MET A 144 10.40 4.00 13.18
N ILE A 145 9.94 5.24 13.41
CA ILE A 145 9.42 5.64 14.73
C ILE A 145 8.11 4.88 15.04
N PHE A 146 7.11 5.00 14.17
CA PHE A 146 5.79 4.42 14.44
C PHE A 146 5.77 2.91 14.22
N GLY A 147 6.48 2.40 13.22
CA GLY A 147 6.63 0.98 12.95
C GLY A 147 7.29 0.24 14.10
N SER A 148 8.41 0.77 14.65
CA SER A 148 9.07 0.20 15.81
C SER A 148 8.16 0.13 17.04
N LEU A 149 7.30 1.15 17.26
CA LEU A 149 6.30 1.11 18.34
C LEU A 149 5.27 0.00 18.13
N VAL A 150 4.82 -0.20 16.89
CA VAL A 150 3.89 -1.29 16.54
C VAL A 150 4.56 -2.65 16.71
N ILE A 151 5.81 -2.80 16.25
CA ILE A 151 6.59 -4.03 16.41
C ILE A 151 6.80 -4.35 17.89
N ALA A 152 7.15 -3.36 18.71
CA ALA A 152 7.26 -3.54 20.15
C ALA A 152 5.93 -3.98 20.77
N GLY A 153 4.83 -3.34 20.41
CA GLY A 153 3.50 -3.67 20.92
C GLY A 153 3.06 -5.10 20.57
N ILE A 154 3.22 -5.52 19.30
CA ILE A 154 2.87 -6.89 18.89
C ILE A 154 3.82 -7.92 19.52
N SER A 155 5.10 -7.60 19.68
CA SER A 155 6.07 -8.46 20.37
C SER A 155 5.69 -8.73 21.83
N LEU A 156 5.28 -7.67 22.56
CA LEU A 156 4.80 -7.80 23.93
C LEU A 156 3.52 -8.64 24.02
N ILE A 157 2.64 -8.54 23.04
CA ILE A 157 1.43 -9.36 22.95
C ILE A 157 1.80 -10.84 22.74
N ILE A 158 2.72 -11.12 21.80
CA ILE A 158 3.19 -12.50 21.53
C ILE A 158 3.81 -13.12 22.78
N GLU A 159 4.60 -12.34 23.52
CA GLU A 159 5.34 -12.82 24.68
C GLU A 159 4.44 -13.07 25.89
N ASN A 160 3.44 -12.22 26.14
CA ASN A 160 2.77 -12.18 27.44
C ASN A 160 1.32 -12.66 27.41
N LEU A 161 0.70 -12.80 26.24
CA LEU A 161 -0.74 -13.13 26.18
C LEU A 161 -0.97 -14.54 25.61
N PRO A 162 -1.83 -15.36 26.27
CA PRO A 162 -2.27 -16.62 25.68
C PRO A 162 -3.11 -16.33 24.45
N ALA A 163 -3.08 -17.24 23.46
CA ALA A 163 -3.75 -17.05 22.18
C ALA A 163 -3.43 -15.66 21.55
N TRP A 164 -2.15 -15.28 21.59
CA TRP A 164 -1.62 -13.99 21.18
C TRP A 164 -2.16 -13.51 19.81
N TRP A 165 -2.48 -14.44 18.93
CA TRP A 165 -2.96 -14.12 17.58
C TRP A 165 -4.32 -13.39 17.58
N ILE A 166 -5.18 -13.65 18.59
CA ILE A 166 -6.46 -12.92 18.75
C ILE A 166 -6.18 -11.46 19.13
N TRP A 167 -5.32 -11.27 20.12
CA TRP A 167 -4.95 -9.94 20.62
C TRP A 167 -4.08 -9.19 19.60
N GLY A 168 -3.20 -9.92 18.91
CA GLY A 168 -2.37 -9.39 17.82
C GLY A 168 -3.23 -8.90 16.66
N PHE A 169 -4.24 -9.69 16.25
CA PHE A 169 -5.22 -9.25 15.26
C PHE A 169 -5.93 -7.97 15.72
N ALA A 170 -6.49 -7.96 16.92
CA ALA A 170 -7.22 -6.80 17.43
C ALA A 170 -6.32 -5.56 17.50
N PHE A 171 -5.08 -5.70 17.93
CA PHE A 171 -4.10 -4.62 18.00
C PHE A 171 -3.75 -4.08 16.61
N ILE A 172 -3.33 -4.94 15.67
CA ILE A 172 -2.95 -4.51 14.32
C ILE A 172 -4.15 -3.94 13.56
N PHE A 173 -5.34 -4.54 13.70
CA PHE A 173 -6.56 -4.02 13.08
C PHE A 173 -6.92 -2.62 13.61
N ALA A 174 -6.82 -2.40 14.93
CA ALA A 174 -7.00 -1.07 15.53
C ALA A 174 -5.95 -0.08 15.02
N VAL A 175 -4.67 -0.48 14.93
CA VAL A 175 -3.60 0.35 14.38
C VAL A 175 -3.90 0.76 12.93
N ILE A 176 -4.36 -0.16 12.08
CA ILE A 176 -4.72 0.14 10.69
C ILE A 176 -5.85 1.18 10.64
N ILE A 177 -6.90 1.01 11.46
CA ILE A 177 -7.98 1.99 11.53
C ILE A 177 -7.46 3.35 11.97
N ILE A 178 -6.64 3.41 13.03
CA ILE A 178 -6.04 4.66 13.52
C ILE A 178 -5.16 5.32 12.44
N ILE A 179 -4.33 4.55 11.75
CA ILE A 179 -3.49 5.08 10.67
C ILE A 179 -4.37 5.68 9.57
N ASN A 180 -5.43 4.99 9.13
CA ASN A 180 -6.35 5.53 8.12
C ASN A 180 -7.05 6.83 8.56
N MET A 181 -7.32 6.98 9.86
CA MET A 181 -7.88 8.23 10.40
C MET A 181 -6.86 9.36 10.45
N VAL A 182 -5.63 9.07 10.83
CA VAL A 182 -4.58 10.06 11.10
C VAL A 182 -3.78 10.41 9.84
N TYR A 183 -3.63 9.47 8.92
CA TYR A 183 -2.81 9.63 7.71
C TYR A 183 -3.11 10.92 6.91
N PRO A 184 -4.38 11.28 6.62
CA PRO A 184 -4.67 12.54 5.91
C PRO A 184 -4.13 13.78 6.64
N LEU A 185 -4.19 13.79 7.98
CA LEU A 185 -3.73 14.91 8.81
C LEU A 185 -2.19 15.03 8.84
N VAL A 186 -1.50 13.89 8.83
CA VAL A 186 -0.03 13.83 8.79
C VAL A 186 0.47 14.24 7.41
N ARG A 187 -0.15 13.72 6.36
CA ARG A 187 0.22 14.01 4.97
C ARG A 187 0.16 15.52 4.69
N ASP A 188 -0.90 16.18 5.12
CA ASP A 188 -1.12 17.63 4.95
C ASP A 188 0.04 18.47 5.51
N LYS A 189 0.51 18.09 6.69
CA LYS A 189 1.54 18.88 7.39
C LYS A 189 2.96 18.59 6.93
N MET A 190 3.20 17.40 6.39
CA MET A 190 4.55 16.92 6.15
C MET A 190 4.96 16.91 4.67
N PHE A 191 4.03 16.63 3.79
CA PHE A 191 4.36 16.36 2.37
C PHE A 191 3.78 17.39 1.40
N ASP A 192 2.55 17.82 1.60
CA ASP A 192 1.82 18.62 0.65
C ASP A 192 1.34 19.93 1.28
N LYS A 193 1.11 20.95 0.46
CA LYS A 193 0.44 22.17 0.90
C LYS A 193 -1.04 22.07 0.59
N PHE A 194 -1.84 22.10 1.64
CA PHE A 194 -3.29 22.16 1.54
C PHE A 194 -3.75 23.61 1.65
N GLU A 195 -4.47 24.06 0.64
CA GLU A 195 -5.08 25.38 0.61
C GLU A 195 -6.60 25.21 0.39
N PRO A 196 -7.44 26.07 1.03
CA PRO A 196 -8.86 26.10 0.68
C PRO A 196 -9.01 26.33 -0.83
N LEU A 197 -10.03 25.71 -1.45
CA LEU A 197 -10.26 25.86 -2.88
C LEU A 197 -10.51 27.34 -3.22
N LYS A 198 -9.72 27.87 -4.18
CA LYS A 198 -9.77 29.28 -4.58
C LYS A 198 -11.01 29.62 -5.41
N ASP A 199 -11.45 28.66 -6.22
CA ASP A 199 -12.63 28.78 -7.07
C ASP A 199 -13.91 28.63 -6.24
N LYS A 200 -14.52 29.74 -5.88
CA LYS A 200 -15.71 29.79 -5.03
C LYS A 200 -16.98 29.28 -5.73
N GLU A 201 -17.04 29.38 -7.05
CA GLU A 201 -18.14 28.83 -7.83
C GLU A 201 -18.09 27.29 -7.80
N LEU A 202 -16.92 26.73 -8.04
CA LEU A 202 -16.69 25.29 -7.95
C LEU A 202 -16.93 24.77 -6.54
N GLU A 203 -16.40 25.46 -5.51
CA GLU A 203 -16.60 25.11 -4.10
C GLU A 203 -18.09 25.01 -3.76
N SER A 204 -18.89 26.01 -4.14
CA SER A 204 -20.34 26.02 -3.89
C SER A 204 -21.07 24.86 -4.60
N LYS A 205 -20.67 24.52 -5.85
CA LYS A 205 -21.24 23.39 -6.58
C LYS A 205 -20.89 22.05 -5.89
N ILE A 206 -19.65 21.92 -5.38
CA ILE A 206 -19.22 20.72 -4.65
C ILE A 206 -20.00 20.61 -3.32
N GLU A 207 -20.12 21.68 -2.56
CA GLU A 207 -20.88 21.69 -1.31
C GLU A 207 -22.33 21.25 -1.52
N LYS A 208 -22.98 21.77 -2.57
CA LYS A 208 -24.33 21.34 -2.93
C LYS A 208 -24.40 19.84 -3.23
N LEU A 209 -23.43 19.30 -3.99
CA LEU A 209 -23.37 17.86 -4.28
C LEU A 209 -23.16 17.03 -3.02
N LEU A 210 -22.33 17.51 -2.07
CA LEU A 210 -22.11 16.86 -0.77
C LEU A 210 -23.39 16.82 0.08
N ASP A 211 -24.13 17.93 0.12
CA ASP A 211 -25.39 18.04 0.87
C ASP A 211 -26.45 17.10 0.32
N GLU A 212 -26.55 16.95 -1.02
CA GLU A 212 -27.51 16.05 -1.69
C GLU A 212 -27.31 14.57 -1.29
N VAL A 213 -26.09 14.18 -0.96
CA VAL A 213 -25.78 12.81 -0.50
C VAL A 213 -25.64 12.69 1.03
N GLY A 214 -25.79 13.79 1.77
CA GLY A 214 -25.65 13.81 3.22
C GLY A 214 -24.21 13.70 3.72
N PHE A 215 -23.22 14.07 2.88
CA PHE A 215 -21.81 14.06 3.28
C PHE A 215 -21.43 15.37 3.99
N LYS A 216 -21.32 15.31 5.32
CA LYS A 216 -20.87 16.46 6.11
C LYS A 216 -19.36 16.64 5.96
N SER A 217 -18.95 17.71 5.26
CA SER A 217 -17.55 18.08 5.04
C SER A 217 -17.11 19.23 5.94
N SER A 218 -15.84 19.23 6.34
CA SER A 218 -15.18 20.38 6.99
C SER A 218 -14.62 21.38 5.98
N GLY A 219 -14.80 21.14 4.67
CA GLY A 219 -14.40 22.02 3.59
C GLY A 219 -13.83 21.27 2.38
N VAL A 220 -13.60 22.04 1.32
CA VAL A 220 -12.98 21.60 0.06
C VAL A 220 -11.59 22.21 -0.06
N PHE A 221 -10.59 21.38 -0.27
CA PHE A 221 -9.19 21.79 -0.30
C PHE A 221 -8.56 21.40 -1.63
N SER A 222 -7.62 22.20 -2.09
CA SER A 222 -6.70 21.87 -3.16
C SER A 222 -5.33 21.53 -2.60
N VAL A 223 -4.62 20.59 -3.24
CA VAL A 223 -3.28 20.14 -2.84
C VAL A 223 -2.31 20.25 -4.02
N ASP A 224 -1.08 20.71 -3.75
CA ASP A 224 0.01 20.89 -4.74
C ASP A 224 0.66 19.55 -5.15
N ALA A 225 -0.16 18.61 -5.64
CA ALA A 225 0.30 17.28 -6.04
C ALA A 225 1.18 17.31 -7.29
N SER A 226 0.98 18.29 -8.18
CA SER A 226 1.69 18.44 -9.45
C SER A 226 3.21 18.54 -9.32
N LYS A 227 3.73 18.93 -8.15
CA LYS A 227 5.18 18.93 -7.88
C LYS A 227 5.80 17.53 -7.87
N ARG A 228 4.98 16.48 -7.73
CA ARG A 228 5.37 15.06 -7.69
C ARG A 228 4.78 14.27 -8.84
N ASP A 229 3.47 14.38 -9.00
CA ASP A 229 2.68 13.54 -9.90
C ASP A 229 1.65 14.39 -10.66
N ASN A 230 1.58 14.19 -11.97
CA ASN A 230 0.65 14.88 -12.87
C ASN A 230 -0.67 14.12 -13.09
N ARG A 231 -0.86 12.98 -12.43
CA ARG A 231 -2.12 12.23 -12.51
C ARG A 231 -3.25 13.01 -11.88
N LEU A 232 -4.43 12.89 -12.51
CA LEU A 232 -5.65 13.50 -12.00
C LEU A 232 -6.16 12.65 -10.83
N ASN A 233 -6.37 13.28 -9.67
CA ASN A 233 -6.91 12.57 -8.52
C ASN A 233 -7.69 13.50 -7.60
N ALA A 234 -8.68 12.92 -6.91
CA ALA A 234 -9.38 13.51 -5.80
C ALA A 234 -9.66 12.43 -4.76
N TYR A 235 -9.77 12.80 -3.50
CA TYR A 235 -10.15 11.85 -2.47
C TYR A 235 -10.94 12.50 -1.33
N PHE A 236 -11.72 11.67 -0.65
CA PHE A 236 -12.39 12.02 0.57
C PHE A 236 -11.56 11.55 1.76
N GLY A 237 -11.12 12.47 2.60
CA GLY A 237 -10.27 12.16 3.75
C GLY A 237 -10.94 12.53 5.07
N GLY A 238 -10.45 11.91 6.17
CA GLY A 238 -10.95 12.16 7.53
C GLY A 238 -12.15 11.29 7.91
N LEU A 239 -12.49 11.31 9.20
CA LEU A 239 -13.61 10.57 9.76
C LEU A 239 -14.44 11.49 10.68
N GLY A 240 -15.73 11.23 10.75
CA GLY A 240 -16.64 12.04 11.59
C GLY A 240 -16.67 13.50 11.14
N SER A 241 -16.36 14.43 12.07
CA SER A 241 -16.34 15.88 11.85
C SER A 241 -15.11 16.38 11.08
N THR A 242 -14.11 15.55 10.85
CA THR A 242 -12.88 15.91 10.10
C THR A 242 -12.94 15.54 8.63
N LYS A 243 -14.07 15.03 8.14
CA LYS A 243 -14.26 14.68 6.73
C LYS A 243 -14.05 15.90 5.85
N ARG A 244 -13.31 15.74 4.77
CA ARG A 244 -13.02 16.80 3.80
C ARG A 244 -12.86 16.24 2.39
N VAL A 245 -13.05 17.12 1.41
CA VAL A 245 -12.76 16.84 0.00
C VAL A 245 -11.40 17.41 -0.33
N VAL A 246 -10.56 16.61 -0.96
CA VAL A 246 -9.23 17.01 -1.39
C VAL A 246 -9.10 16.80 -2.89
N LEU A 247 -8.83 17.89 -3.61
CA LEU A 247 -8.64 17.90 -5.05
C LEU A 247 -7.14 18.12 -5.34
N PHE A 248 -6.59 17.34 -6.27
CA PHE A 248 -5.26 17.65 -6.77
C PHE A 248 -5.33 18.89 -7.66
N ASP A 249 -4.33 19.76 -7.57
CA ASP A 249 -4.19 20.94 -8.44
C ASP A 249 -4.28 20.56 -9.92
N THR A 250 -3.68 19.43 -10.31
CA THR A 250 -3.76 18.85 -11.66
C THR A 250 -5.19 18.58 -12.12
N LEU A 251 -6.08 18.15 -11.22
CA LEU A 251 -7.48 17.88 -11.52
C LEU A 251 -8.26 19.18 -11.73
N VAL A 252 -8.02 20.15 -10.84
CA VAL A 252 -8.68 21.47 -10.90
C VAL A 252 -8.28 22.25 -12.17
N GLU A 253 -7.02 22.11 -12.60
CA GLU A 253 -6.51 22.81 -13.79
C GLU A 253 -6.97 22.20 -15.12
N LYS A 254 -7.21 20.88 -15.16
CA LYS A 254 -7.43 20.15 -16.43
C LYS A 254 -8.89 19.82 -16.71
N LEU A 255 -9.74 19.75 -15.70
CA LEU A 255 -11.16 19.41 -15.87
C LEU A 255 -12.05 20.63 -15.78
N SER A 256 -13.11 20.64 -16.57
CA SER A 256 -14.23 21.55 -16.37
C SER A 256 -14.96 21.24 -15.07
N HIS A 257 -15.71 22.22 -14.55
CA HIS A 257 -16.51 22.03 -13.32
C HIS A 257 -17.43 20.80 -13.40
N ASN A 258 -18.07 20.58 -14.56
CA ASN A 258 -19.00 19.46 -14.74
C ASN A 258 -18.30 18.11 -14.74
N GLU A 259 -17.12 18.00 -15.36
CA GLU A 259 -16.32 16.78 -15.35
C GLU A 259 -15.81 16.47 -13.94
N LEU A 260 -15.35 17.51 -13.22
CA LEU A 260 -14.90 17.36 -11.84
C LEU A 260 -16.04 16.91 -10.92
N LEU A 261 -17.23 17.51 -11.06
CA LEU A 261 -18.40 17.09 -10.30
C LEU A 261 -18.84 15.66 -10.64
N ALA A 262 -18.69 15.22 -11.88
CA ALA A 262 -18.96 13.82 -12.26
C ALA A 262 -18.00 12.84 -11.58
N VAL A 263 -16.70 13.17 -11.52
CA VAL A 263 -15.69 12.37 -10.78
C VAL A 263 -16.06 12.30 -9.29
N LEU A 264 -16.33 13.46 -8.66
CA LEU A 264 -16.73 13.48 -7.24
C LEU A 264 -18.05 12.76 -6.98
N GLY A 265 -19.00 12.84 -7.89
CA GLY A 265 -20.28 12.11 -7.80
C GLY A 265 -20.08 10.60 -7.81
N HIS A 266 -19.13 10.10 -8.61
CA HIS A 266 -18.74 8.70 -8.62
C HIS A 266 -18.17 8.27 -7.25
N GLU A 267 -17.20 9.01 -6.73
CA GLU A 267 -16.59 8.76 -5.42
C GLU A 267 -17.62 8.82 -4.27
N LEU A 268 -18.54 9.78 -4.33
CA LEU A 268 -19.63 9.90 -3.35
C LEU A 268 -20.62 8.73 -3.44
N GLY A 269 -20.75 8.10 -4.59
CA GLY A 269 -21.51 6.87 -4.78
C GLY A 269 -20.98 5.74 -3.88
N HIS A 270 -19.67 5.54 -3.82
CA HIS A 270 -19.02 4.58 -2.92
C HIS A 270 -19.30 4.89 -1.45
N PHE A 271 -19.23 6.17 -1.08
CA PHE A 271 -19.59 6.60 0.27
C PHE A 271 -21.04 6.26 0.63
N LYS A 272 -21.99 6.61 -0.23
CA LYS A 272 -23.42 6.38 -0.03
C LYS A 272 -23.76 4.89 0.07
N ASN A 273 -23.09 4.06 -0.69
CA ASN A 273 -23.26 2.60 -0.67
C ASN A 273 -22.59 1.92 0.53
N GLY A 274 -21.82 2.66 1.35
CA GLY A 274 -21.14 2.13 2.53
C GLY A 274 -19.97 1.19 2.19
N ASP A 275 -19.37 1.34 1.01
CA ASP A 275 -18.31 0.44 0.53
C ASP A 275 -17.08 0.45 1.44
N ILE A 276 -16.76 1.59 2.06
CA ILE A 276 -15.69 1.69 3.07
C ILE A 276 -15.93 0.71 4.24
N ILE A 277 -17.15 0.65 4.76
CA ILE A 277 -17.47 -0.23 5.90
C ILE A 277 -17.42 -1.69 5.47
N LYS A 278 -17.92 -2.01 4.29
CA LYS A 278 -17.85 -3.37 3.72
C LYS A 278 -16.40 -3.81 3.54
N ASN A 279 -15.56 -2.95 2.95
CA ASN A 279 -14.14 -3.23 2.74
C ASN A 279 -13.37 -3.41 4.05
N ILE A 280 -13.66 -2.60 5.08
CA ILE A 280 -13.12 -2.79 6.44
C ILE A 280 -13.55 -4.15 7.01
N GLY A 281 -14.80 -4.53 6.85
CA GLY A 281 -15.31 -5.82 7.29
C GLY A 281 -14.63 -7.00 6.61
N ILE A 282 -14.50 -6.95 5.26
CA ILE A 282 -13.80 -7.98 4.47
C ILE A 282 -12.34 -8.07 4.89
N MET A 283 -11.64 -6.93 4.99
CA MET A 283 -10.26 -6.87 5.45
C MET A 283 -10.12 -7.48 6.85
N GLY A 284 -11.04 -7.15 7.77
CA GLY A 284 -11.04 -7.70 9.13
C GLY A 284 -11.16 -9.23 9.14
N VAL A 285 -12.08 -9.81 8.36
CA VAL A 285 -12.25 -11.27 8.26
C VAL A 285 -11.00 -11.93 7.69
N VAL A 286 -10.46 -11.42 6.59
CA VAL A 286 -9.26 -11.99 5.94
C VAL A 286 -8.06 -11.90 6.88
N MET A 287 -7.84 -10.75 7.53
CA MET A 287 -6.77 -10.59 8.52
C MET A 287 -6.94 -11.53 9.72
N PHE A 288 -8.17 -11.69 10.24
CA PHE A 288 -8.43 -12.61 11.34
C PHE A 288 -8.04 -14.04 10.99
N VAL A 289 -8.43 -14.52 9.80
CA VAL A 289 -8.05 -15.85 9.31
C VAL A 289 -6.53 -15.98 9.20
N PHE A 290 -5.86 -14.93 8.69
CA PHE A 290 -4.41 -14.94 8.55
C PHE A 290 -3.71 -14.98 9.91
N PHE A 291 -4.14 -14.17 10.88
CA PHE A 291 -3.65 -14.23 12.25
C PHE A 291 -3.92 -15.59 12.91
N ALA A 292 -5.07 -16.20 12.66
CA ALA A 292 -5.39 -17.54 13.19
C ALA A 292 -4.44 -18.62 12.62
N ILE A 293 -4.10 -18.55 11.33
CA ILE A 293 -3.14 -19.48 10.71
C ILE A 293 -1.74 -19.25 11.30
N PHE A 294 -1.26 -18.03 11.28
CA PHE A 294 0.11 -17.70 11.71
C PHE A 294 0.31 -17.79 13.23
N GLY A 295 -0.76 -17.59 13.99
CA GLY A 295 -0.72 -17.75 15.46
C GLY A 295 -0.64 -19.18 15.94
N ASN A 296 -0.90 -20.14 15.06
CA ASN A 296 -0.88 -21.59 15.36
C ASN A 296 0.20 -22.32 14.54
N LEU A 297 1.23 -21.61 14.06
CA LEU A 297 2.34 -22.24 13.35
C LEU A 297 3.13 -23.17 14.29
N PRO A 298 3.42 -24.40 13.85
CA PRO A 298 4.20 -25.33 14.67
C PRO A 298 5.68 -24.93 14.70
N GLU A 299 6.35 -25.26 15.81
CA GLU A 299 7.78 -25.02 16.02
C GLU A 299 8.64 -25.62 14.90
N SER A 300 8.23 -26.74 14.33
CA SER A 300 8.94 -27.41 13.21
C SER A 300 9.11 -26.56 11.96
N LEU A 301 8.29 -25.51 11.77
CA LEU A 301 8.48 -24.54 10.70
C LEU A 301 9.71 -23.66 10.97
N PHE A 302 9.84 -23.15 12.18
CA PHE A 302 10.95 -22.29 12.59
C PHE A 302 12.28 -23.08 12.63
N LEU A 303 12.25 -24.30 13.13
CA LEU A 303 13.40 -25.20 13.08
C LEU A 303 13.86 -25.49 11.63
N GLY A 304 12.90 -25.61 10.70
CA GLY A 304 13.21 -25.72 9.27
C GLY A 304 13.89 -24.49 8.66
N LEU A 305 13.73 -23.32 9.27
CA LEU A 305 14.41 -22.08 8.92
C LEU A 305 15.71 -21.85 9.74
N SER A 306 16.09 -22.80 10.57
CA SER A 306 17.19 -22.67 11.57
C SER A 306 16.98 -21.51 12.55
N LEU A 307 15.72 -21.32 12.99
CA LEU A 307 15.29 -20.26 13.89
C LEU A 307 14.60 -20.84 15.13
N ASN A 308 14.57 -20.08 16.22
CA ASN A 308 13.69 -20.31 17.35
C ASN A 308 12.33 -19.66 17.11
N GLN A 309 11.26 -20.22 17.70
CA GLN A 309 9.93 -19.63 17.70
C GLN A 309 9.85 -18.53 18.76
N GLU A 310 10.13 -17.30 18.37
CA GLU A 310 10.13 -16.12 19.24
C GLU A 310 9.48 -14.91 18.52
N PRO A 311 9.14 -13.81 19.22
CA PRO A 311 8.42 -12.69 18.61
C PRO A 311 9.05 -12.18 17.32
N ALA A 312 10.37 -12.00 17.26
CA ALA A 312 11.09 -11.52 16.08
C ALA A 312 10.85 -12.42 14.85
N THR A 313 11.02 -13.72 15.02
CA THR A 313 10.93 -14.70 13.93
C THR A 313 9.49 -14.96 13.53
N ILE A 314 8.54 -14.93 14.47
CA ILE A 314 7.11 -15.03 14.18
C ILE A 314 6.66 -13.86 13.30
N ILE A 315 7.03 -12.61 13.66
CA ILE A 315 6.70 -11.42 12.89
C ILE A 315 7.34 -11.48 11.50
N ALA A 316 8.63 -11.88 11.40
CA ALA A 316 9.31 -12.00 10.13
C ALA A 316 8.65 -13.02 9.19
N VAL A 317 8.30 -14.20 9.71
CA VAL A 317 7.58 -15.23 8.93
C VAL A 317 6.23 -14.70 8.49
N PHE A 318 5.50 -14.01 9.37
CA PHE A 318 4.24 -13.35 9.02
C PHE A 318 4.44 -12.36 7.85
N MET A 319 5.47 -11.52 7.91
CA MET A 319 5.76 -10.53 6.87
C MET A 319 6.16 -11.16 5.54
N ILE A 320 7.00 -12.20 5.54
CA ILE A 320 7.46 -12.88 4.33
C ILE A 320 6.29 -13.52 3.56
N PHE A 321 5.30 -14.05 4.28
CA PHE A 321 4.14 -14.68 3.66
C PHE A 321 2.93 -13.72 3.47
N SER A 322 3.01 -12.48 3.94
CA SER A 322 1.95 -11.47 3.78
C SER A 322 1.55 -11.16 2.32
N PRO A 323 2.43 -11.29 1.29
CA PRO A 323 2.02 -11.11 -0.10
C PRO A 323 0.90 -12.06 -0.55
N ILE A 324 0.85 -13.28 0.00
CA ILE A 324 -0.25 -14.22 -0.26
C ILE A 324 -1.58 -13.63 0.21
N LEU A 325 -1.60 -13.03 1.42
CA LEU A 325 -2.79 -12.35 1.96
C LEU A 325 -3.25 -11.21 1.04
N SER A 326 -2.31 -10.34 0.65
CA SER A 326 -2.61 -9.20 -0.22
C SER A 326 -3.19 -9.65 -1.56
N PHE A 327 -2.68 -10.72 -2.14
CA PHE A 327 -3.15 -11.28 -3.40
C PHE A 327 -4.63 -11.72 -3.33
N PHE A 328 -5.05 -12.36 -2.24
CA PHE A 328 -6.44 -12.75 -2.07
C PHE A 328 -7.35 -11.59 -1.63
N LEU A 329 -6.82 -10.60 -0.95
CA LEU A 329 -7.58 -9.47 -0.45
C LEU A 329 -7.89 -8.44 -1.55
N MET A 330 -6.93 -8.12 -2.41
CA MET A 330 -7.06 -7.08 -3.43
C MET A 330 -8.29 -7.23 -4.34
N PRO A 331 -8.62 -8.41 -4.90
CA PRO A 331 -9.82 -8.57 -5.74
C PRO A 331 -11.14 -8.42 -4.99
N LEU A 332 -11.11 -8.50 -3.64
CA LEU A 332 -12.31 -8.41 -2.81
C LEU A 332 -12.63 -6.97 -2.40
N ILE A 333 -11.64 -6.09 -2.42
CA ILE A 333 -11.75 -4.70 -1.95
C ILE A 333 -11.51 -3.65 -3.05
N SER A 334 -11.19 -4.09 -4.29
CA SER A 334 -10.96 -3.22 -5.46
C SER A 334 -12.23 -2.75 -6.13
#